data_3fdd5e365ba075513a148213bd04f585
#
_entry.id   3fdd5e365ba075513a148213bd04f585
#
_cell.length_a   1.000
_cell.length_b   1.000
_cell.length_c   1.000
_cell.angle_alpha   90.00
_cell.angle_beta   90.00
_cell.angle_gamma   90.00
#
_symmetry.space_group_name_H-M   'P 1'
#
loop_
_entity.id
_entity.type
_entity.pdbx_description
1 polymer ?
#
loop_
_entity_poly.entity_id
_entity_poly.type
_entity_poly.pdbx_seq_one_letter_code
_entity_poly.pdbx_strand_id
1 'polypeptide(L)'
;ESIRNVLRGHLLEEEGAARLGGLNLTDEELLSINRIVITACGTSWHAALVGEYMLEEIARIPVEVEYASEFRYRSPILDGHTLVIVISQSGETADTLAALREAKRRGARTLGLVNVVGSTIAREVDGGIYLHAGPEIGVASTKAFTSQIVALALFTLYLGRRRSLSVLQGREIVQALQRLPEQVEAVLAKQPEIEALAERFARAMNVLYLGRGYNFPVALEGALKLKEISYIHAEGYPAAEMKHGPIALIDELMPVVFIAPQDAVYVKIQSNIEEVRARGGRVVAVVTEGDTAIRKLADHAFEIPKTLD
;
A
#
# COMPACT_ATOMS: atom_id res chain seq x y z
N GLU A 1 -10.31 11.65 -8.17
CA GLU A 1 -11.72 11.28 -8.06
C GLU A 1 -11.92 10.00 -7.25
N SER A 2 -11.25 8.88 -7.56
CA SER A 2 -11.40 7.60 -6.85
C SER A 2 -11.18 7.74 -5.34
N ILE A 3 -10.15 8.45 -4.90
CA ILE A 3 -9.87 8.72 -3.48
C ILE A 3 -11.04 9.49 -2.84
N ARG A 4 -11.57 10.55 -3.49
CA ARG A 4 -12.73 11.30 -2.98
C ARG A 4 -13.96 10.40 -2.83
N ASN A 5 -14.14 9.44 -3.74
CA ASN A 5 -15.25 8.49 -3.66
C ASN A 5 -15.13 7.54 -2.47
N VAL A 6 -13.92 6.99 -2.21
CA VAL A 6 -13.68 6.14 -1.03
C VAL A 6 -13.87 6.91 0.28
N LEU A 7 -13.47 8.19 0.34
CA LEU A 7 -13.58 9.01 1.55
C LEU A 7 -15.00 9.51 1.83
N ARG A 8 -15.87 9.53 0.81
CA ARG A 8 -17.18 10.18 0.87
C ARG A 8 -18.07 9.60 1.97
N GLY A 9 -18.42 10.42 2.98
CA GLY A 9 -19.30 10.07 4.09
C GLY A 9 -18.65 9.18 5.15
N HIS A 10 -17.34 8.90 5.05
CA HIS A 10 -16.63 8.05 5.99
C HIS A 10 -15.84 8.82 7.06
N LEU A 11 -15.50 10.08 6.84
CA LEU A 11 -14.70 10.85 7.79
C LEU A 11 -15.58 11.59 8.80
N LEU A 12 -15.26 11.48 10.08
CA LEU A 12 -15.86 12.17 11.23
C LEU A 12 -14.80 13.09 11.83
N GLU A 13 -14.78 14.35 11.37
CA GLU A 13 -13.68 15.27 11.67
C GLU A 13 -13.61 15.66 13.15
N GLU A 14 -14.75 16.00 13.75
CA GLU A 14 -14.81 16.40 15.16
C GLU A 14 -14.42 15.26 16.11
N GLU A 15 -14.80 14.04 15.80
CA GLU A 15 -14.48 12.83 16.57
C GLU A 15 -13.07 12.28 16.26
N GLY A 16 -12.42 12.77 15.20
CA GLY A 16 -11.16 12.21 14.70
C GLY A 16 -11.27 10.72 14.39
N ALA A 17 -12.35 10.33 13.71
CA ALA A 17 -12.73 8.94 13.51
C ALA A 17 -13.22 8.65 12.09
N ALA A 18 -13.37 7.38 11.75
CA ALA A 18 -14.06 6.93 10.56
C ALA A 18 -15.40 6.28 10.89
N ARG A 19 -16.35 6.37 9.95
CA ARG A 19 -17.63 5.65 9.98
C ARG A 19 -17.63 4.59 8.88
N LEU A 20 -17.77 3.33 9.27
CA LEU A 20 -17.78 2.18 8.36
C LEU A 20 -19.01 1.30 8.64
N GLY A 21 -20.15 1.66 8.05
CA GLY A 21 -21.43 0.98 8.30
C GLY A 21 -21.55 -0.42 7.68
N GLY A 22 -20.69 -0.76 6.71
CA GLY A 22 -20.74 -2.05 6.00
C GLY A 22 -19.95 -3.19 6.66
N LEU A 23 -19.29 -2.97 7.80
CA LEU A 23 -18.48 -4.00 8.43
C LEU A 23 -19.31 -5.14 9.05
N ASN A 24 -20.58 -4.86 9.44
CA ASN A 24 -21.49 -5.83 10.07
C ASN A 24 -20.89 -6.52 11.32
N LEU A 25 -20.04 -5.79 12.05
CA LEU A 25 -19.42 -6.21 13.31
C LEU A 25 -19.86 -5.24 14.41
N THR A 26 -20.25 -5.79 15.55
CA THR A 26 -20.46 -5.00 16.77
C THR A 26 -19.12 -4.52 17.33
N ASP A 27 -19.13 -3.51 18.19
CA ASP A 27 -17.91 -3.05 18.86
C ASP A 27 -17.31 -4.15 19.75
N GLU A 28 -18.13 -4.99 20.37
CA GLU A 28 -17.67 -6.13 21.18
C GLU A 28 -16.95 -7.18 20.31
N GLU A 29 -17.54 -7.58 19.18
CA GLU A 29 -16.92 -8.50 18.21
C GLU A 29 -15.61 -7.92 17.68
N LEU A 30 -15.58 -6.64 17.31
CA LEU A 30 -14.39 -5.97 16.79
C LEU A 30 -13.25 -5.91 17.83
N LEU A 31 -13.59 -5.62 19.11
CA LEU A 31 -12.61 -5.59 20.19
C LEU A 31 -12.13 -6.99 20.62
N SER A 32 -12.92 -8.04 20.37
CA SER A 32 -12.52 -9.42 20.61
C SER A 32 -11.48 -9.93 19.63
N ILE A 33 -11.30 -9.25 18.47
CA ILE A 33 -10.29 -9.61 17.48
C ILE A 33 -8.89 -9.31 18.04
N ASN A 34 -8.04 -10.31 18.05
CA ASN A 34 -6.67 -10.21 18.55
C ASN A 34 -5.60 -10.36 17.45
N ARG A 35 -5.98 -10.76 16.25
CA ARG A 35 -5.12 -10.92 15.08
C ARG A 35 -5.90 -10.64 13.80
N ILE A 36 -5.23 -10.03 12.81
CA ILE A 36 -5.75 -9.83 11.47
C ILE A 36 -4.87 -10.61 10.48
N VAL A 37 -5.50 -11.28 9.53
CA VAL A 37 -4.83 -11.84 8.35
C VAL A 37 -5.40 -11.16 7.12
N ILE A 38 -4.55 -10.56 6.30
CA ILE A 38 -4.97 -9.95 5.03
C ILE A 38 -4.49 -10.84 3.90
N THR A 39 -5.38 -11.24 3.00
CA THR A 39 -5.01 -12.10 1.88
C THR A 39 -5.47 -11.52 0.55
N ALA A 40 -4.57 -11.51 -0.43
CA ALA A 40 -4.79 -10.91 -1.73
C ALA A 40 -3.79 -11.42 -2.78
N CYS A 41 -3.93 -10.96 -4.03
CA CYS A 41 -3.03 -11.23 -5.14
C CYS A 41 -2.50 -9.92 -5.74
N GLY A 42 -1.24 -9.94 -6.23
CA GLY A 42 -0.64 -8.86 -7.03
C GLY A 42 -0.69 -7.49 -6.36
N THR A 43 -1.16 -6.49 -7.07
CA THR A 43 -1.34 -5.10 -6.59
C THR A 43 -2.09 -5.02 -5.25
N SER A 44 -3.14 -5.83 -5.08
CA SER A 44 -3.92 -5.87 -3.83
C SER A 44 -3.11 -6.44 -2.66
N TRP A 45 -2.18 -7.36 -2.92
CA TRP A 45 -1.25 -7.86 -1.91
C TRP A 45 -0.25 -6.77 -1.48
N HIS A 46 0.24 -5.95 -2.43
CA HIS A 46 1.08 -4.79 -2.08
C HIS A 46 0.32 -3.76 -1.23
N ALA A 47 -0.95 -3.51 -1.55
CA ALA A 47 -1.80 -2.65 -0.72
C ALA A 47 -2.01 -3.23 0.69
N ALA A 48 -2.16 -4.56 0.80
CA ALA A 48 -2.27 -5.25 2.07
C ALA A 48 -1.03 -5.07 2.95
N LEU A 49 0.17 -5.12 2.38
CA LEU A 49 1.42 -4.86 3.11
C LEU A 49 1.49 -3.42 3.67
N VAL A 50 0.99 -2.41 2.94
CA VAL A 50 0.85 -1.06 3.49
C VAL A 50 -0.14 -1.05 4.66
N GLY A 51 -1.25 -1.77 4.51
CA GLY A 51 -2.27 -1.93 5.56
C GLY A 51 -1.73 -2.61 6.83
N GLU A 52 -0.84 -3.60 6.69
CA GLU A 52 -0.14 -4.25 7.80
C GLU A 52 0.59 -3.23 8.66
N TYR A 53 1.47 -2.40 8.06
CA TYR A 53 2.17 -1.35 8.78
C TYR A 53 1.20 -0.40 9.50
N MET A 54 0.16 0.09 8.81
CA MET A 54 -0.81 1.01 9.40
C MET A 54 -1.55 0.39 10.59
N LEU A 55 -2.04 -0.85 10.46
CA LEU A 55 -2.81 -1.52 11.50
C LEU A 55 -1.94 -1.87 12.73
N GLU A 56 -0.71 -2.30 12.51
CA GLU A 56 0.20 -2.61 13.61
C GLU A 56 0.65 -1.35 14.34
N GLU A 57 1.00 -0.29 13.63
CA GLU A 57 1.47 0.96 14.22
C GLU A 57 0.35 1.74 14.92
N ILE A 58 -0.80 1.89 14.27
CA ILE A 58 -1.88 2.79 14.73
C ILE A 58 -2.91 2.03 15.56
N ALA A 59 -3.39 0.87 15.10
CA ALA A 59 -4.41 0.10 15.80
C ALA A 59 -3.83 -0.90 16.80
N ARG A 60 -2.52 -1.09 16.81
CA ARG A 60 -1.78 -1.96 17.76
C ARG A 60 -2.32 -3.37 17.81
N ILE A 61 -2.55 -3.96 16.63
CA ILE A 61 -3.02 -5.34 16.45
C ILE A 61 -2.06 -6.09 15.53
N PRO A 62 -1.65 -7.33 15.87
CA PRO A 62 -0.81 -8.15 14.99
C PRO A 62 -1.50 -8.41 13.64
N VAL A 63 -0.76 -8.21 12.55
CA VAL A 63 -1.24 -8.45 11.18
C VAL A 63 -0.29 -9.39 10.46
N GLU A 64 -0.84 -10.23 9.61
CA GLU A 64 -0.10 -11.11 8.71
C GLU A 64 -0.66 -10.96 7.31
N VAL A 65 0.21 -10.77 6.32
CA VAL A 65 -0.21 -10.60 4.92
C VAL A 65 0.22 -11.81 4.10
N GLU A 66 -0.76 -12.46 3.46
CA GLU A 66 -0.59 -13.72 2.76
C GLU A 66 -0.93 -13.59 1.27
N TYR A 67 -0.20 -14.31 0.43
CA TYR A 67 -0.66 -14.55 -0.92
C TYR A 67 -1.90 -15.44 -0.92
N ALA A 68 -2.98 -15.00 -1.56
CA ALA A 68 -4.21 -15.75 -1.61
C ALA A 68 -4.05 -17.11 -2.32
N SER A 69 -3.14 -17.21 -3.29
CA SER A 69 -2.77 -18.47 -3.96
C SER A 69 -2.19 -19.51 -3.00
N GLU A 70 -1.47 -19.07 -1.97
CA GLU A 70 -0.78 -19.95 -1.03
C GLU A 70 -1.60 -20.22 0.24
N PHE A 71 -2.43 -19.26 0.63
CA PHE A 71 -3.14 -19.25 1.91
C PHE A 71 -3.85 -20.56 2.25
N ARG A 72 -4.66 -21.09 1.32
CA ARG A 72 -5.42 -22.33 1.57
C ARG A 72 -4.54 -23.57 1.68
N TYR A 73 -3.43 -23.61 0.95
CA TYR A 73 -2.56 -24.81 0.86
C TYR A 73 -1.65 -24.96 2.07
N ARG A 74 -1.27 -23.85 2.71
CA ARG A 74 -0.45 -23.91 3.93
C ARG A 74 -1.23 -24.26 5.19
N SER A 75 -2.52 -24.55 5.11
CA SER A 75 -3.37 -24.89 6.27
C SER A 75 -3.32 -23.80 7.35
N PRO A 76 -3.81 -22.59 7.11
CA PRO A 76 -3.67 -21.44 8.00
C PRO A 76 -4.27 -21.74 9.38
N ILE A 77 -3.59 -21.28 10.43
CA ILE A 77 -4.08 -21.37 11.81
C ILE A 77 -5.00 -20.19 12.06
N LEU A 78 -6.29 -20.45 12.15
CA LEU A 78 -7.32 -19.45 12.37
C LEU A 78 -8.23 -19.88 13.52
N ASP A 79 -8.78 -18.89 14.21
CA ASP A 79 -9.76 -19.08 15.28
C ASP A 79 -10.85 -18.00 15.21
N GLY A 80 -11.82 -18.05 16.14
CA GLY A 80 -12.91 -17.08 16.21
C GLY A 80 -12.50 -15.65 16.57
N HIS A 81 -11.25 -15.43 17.00
CA HIS A 81 -10.67 -14.13 17.30
C HIS A 81 -9.78 -13.59 16.18
N THR A 82 -9.65 -14.33 15.09
CA THR A 82 -8.93 -13.91 13.89
C THR A 82 -9.88 -13.28 12.89
N LEU A 83 -9.57 -12.07 12.46
CA LEU A 83 -10.25 -11.42 11.34
C LEU A 83 -9.47 -11.67 10.05
N VAL A 84 -10.13 -12.21 9.04
CA VAL A 84 -9.53 -12.36 7.70
C VAL A 84 -10.09 -11.28 6.78
N ILE A 85 -9.21 -10.45 6.23
CA ILE A 85 -9.55 -9.41 5.26
C ILE A 85 -9.13 -9.89 3.88
N VAL A 86 -10.06 -9.93 2.93
CA VAL A 86 -9.77 -10.26 1.54
C VAL A 86 -9.86 -9.00 0.68
N ILE A 87 -8.86 -8.76 -0.18
CA ILE A 87 -8.81 -7.58 -1.03
C ILE A 87 -8.82 -8.01 -2.49
N SER A 88 -9.77 -7.47 -3.27
CA SER A 88 -9.86 -7.75 -4.70
C SER A 88 -10.51 -6.58 -5.45
N GLN A 89 -9.90 -6.14 -6.55
CA GLN A 89 -10.49 -5.12 -7.41
C GLN A 89 -11.78 -5.66 -8.08
N SER A 90 -11.72 -6.81 -8.73
CA SER A 90 -12.88 -7.41 -9.42
C SER A 90 -13.89 -8.05 -8.48
N GLY A 91 -13.45 -8.49 -7.30
CA GLY A 91 -14.24 -9.32 -6.40
C GLY A 91 -14.51 -10.74 -6.93
N GLU A 92 -13.81 -11.15 -8.00
CA GLU A 92 -13.97 -12.46 -8.67
C GLU A 92 -12.63 -13.22 -8.77
N THR A 93 -11.54 -12.72 -8.16
CA THR A 93 -10.23 -13.38 -8.21
C THR A 93 -10.31 -14.77 -7.58
N ALA A 94 -10.08 -15.81 -8.37
CA ALA A 94 -10.30 -17.21 -7.97
C ALA A 94 -9.56 -17.61 -6.70
N ASP A 95 -8.28 -17.25 -6.59
CA ASP A 95 -7.47 -17.58 -5.39
C ASP A 95 -7.95 -16.82 -4.17
N THR A 96 -8.30 -15.52 -4.31
CA THR A 96 -8.84 -14.72 -3.21
C THR A 96 -10.19 -15.26 -2.72
N LEU A 97 -11.04 -15.70 -3.65
CA LEU A 97 -12.31 -16.35 -3.31
C LEU A 97 -12.09 -17.70 -2.60
N ALA A 98 -11.12 -18.49 -3.05
CA ALA A 98 -10.76 -19.74 -2.39
C ALA A 98 -10.19 -19.51 -0.98
N ALA A 99 -9.37 -18.47 -0.79
CA ALA A 99 -8.85 -18.07 0.51
C ALA A 99 -9.99 -17.63 1.46
N LEU A 100 -10.95 -16.84 0.96
CA LEU A 100 -12.15 -16.46 1.71
C LEU A 100 -12.94 -17.68 2.21
N ARG A 101 -13.22 -18.61 1.30
CA ARG A 101 -13.98 -19.83 1.65
C ARG A 101 -13.24 -20.70 2.66
N GLU A 102 -11.91 -20.80 2.56
CA GLU A 102 -11.10 -21.50 3.54
C GLU A 102 -11.13 -20.81 4.92
N ALA A 103 -11.05 -19.48 4.96
CA ALA A 103 -11.18 -18.71 6.20
C ALA A 103 -12.53 -18.96 6.89
N LYS A 104 -13.62 -18.90 6.13
CA LYS A 104 -14.98 -19.19 6.65
C LYS A 104 -15.13 -20.62 7.12
N ARG A 105 -14.58 -21.59 6.38
CA ARG A 105 -14.60 -23.00 6.77
C ARG A 105 -13.89 -23.25 8.12
N ARG A 106 -12.89 -22.42 8.44
CA ARG A 106 -12.16 -22.48 9.72
C ARG A 106 -12.78 -21.62 10.82
N GLY A 107 -13.90 -20.97 10.56
CA GLY A 107 -14.65 -20.20 11.56
C GLY A 107 -14.12 -18.79 11.82
N ALA A 108 -13.20 -18.28 10.99
CA ALA A 108 -12.75 -16.89 11.09
C ALA A 108 -13.84 -15.91 10.59
N ARG A 109 -13.90 -14.71 11.19
CA ARG A 109 -14.68 -13.59 10.67
C ARG A 109 -14.00 -13.07 9.39
N THR A 110 -14.82 -12.62 8.43
CA THR A 110 -14.30 -12.20 7.11
C THR A 110 -14.81 -10.82 6.71
N LEU A 111 -13.90 -9.97 6.24
CA LEU A 111 -14.22 -8.69 5.61
C LEU A 111 -13.68 -8.64 4.18
N GLY A 112 -14.40 -7.95 3.31
CA GLY A 112 -14.00 -7.71 1.92
C GLY A 112 -13.72 -6.23 1.66
N LEU A 113 -12.56 -5.93 1.04
CA LEU A 113 -12.31 -4.65 0.40
C LEU A 113 -12.40 -4.88 -1.11
N VAL A 114 -13.54 -4.51 -1.70
CA VAL A 114 -13.84 -4.83 -3.10
C VAL A 114 -14.34 -3.61 -3.87
N ASN A 115 -14.02 -3.53 -5.15
CA ASN A 115 -14.45 -2.41 -5.97
C ASN A 115 -15.81 -2.67 -6.66
N VAL A 116 -16.06 -3.93 -7.07
CA VAL A 116 -17.29 -4.26 -7.80
C VAL A 116 -18.40 -4.66 -6.83
N VAL A 117 -19.43 -3.82 -6.79
CA VAL A 117 -20.64 -4.06 -5.98
C VAL A 117 -21.34 -5.33 -6.47
N GLY A 118 -21.74 -6.20 -5.53
CA GLY A 118 -22.44 -7.44 -5.84
C GLY A 118 -21.57 -8.55 -6.47
N SER A 119 -20.24 -8.37 -6.47
CA SER A 119 -19.31 -9.44 -6.84
C SER A 119 -19.40 -10.65 -5.90
N THR A 120 -18.85 -11.78 -6.33
CA THR A 120 -18.92 -13.02 -5.54
C THR A 120 -18.28 -12.86 -4.16
N ILE A 121 -17.10 -12.24 -4.06
CA ILE A 121 -16.45 -11.96 -2.78
C ILE A 121 -17.36 -11.06 -1.93
N ALA A 122 -17.92 -9.97 -2.50
CA ALA A 122 -18.80 -9.04 -1.77
C ALA A 122 -20.03 -9.71 -1.17
N ARG A 123 -20.57 -10.76 -1.84
CA ARG A 123 -21.72 -11.52 -1.34
C ARG A 123 -21.35 -12.57 -0.30
N GLU A 124 -20.12 -13.09 -0.34
CA GLU A 124 -19.70 -14.18 0.50
C GLU A 124 -19.03 -13.73 1.81
N VAL A 125 -18.47 -12.52 1.90
CA VAL A 125 -17.91 -11.97 3.14
C VAL A 125 -19.00 -11.64 4.17
N ASP A 126 -18.64 -11.55 5.46
CA ASP A 126 -19.56 -11.18 6.52
C ASP A 126 -19.84 -9.66 6.53
N GLY A 127 -18.90 -8.85 6.03
CA GLY A 127 -19.01 -7.40 5.85
C GLY A 127 -17.86 -6.87 5.02
N GLY A 128 -17.78 -5.53 4.85
CA GLY A 128 -16.65 -4.96 4.11
C GLY A 128 -16.81 -3.50 3.74
N ILE A 129 -15.91 -3.07 2.84
CA ILE A 129 -15.83 -1.70 2.32
C ILE A 129 -15.82 -1.79 0.79
N TYR A 130 -16.70 -1.03 0.14
CA TYR A 130 -16.65 -0.82 -1.30
C TYR A 130 -15.71 0.34 -1.64
N LEU A 131 -14.83 0.12 -2.62
CA LEU A 131 -13.81 1.09 -3.01
C LEU A 131 -14.35 2.24 -3.87
N HIS A 132 -15.45 2.00 -4.61
CA HIS A 132 -16.05 2.99 -5.52
C HIS A 132 -15.03 3.68 -6.46
N ALA A 133 -13.96 2.96 -6.83
CA ALA A 133 -12.90 3.48 -7.70
C ALA A 133 -13.33 3.59 -9.18
N GLY A 134 -14.51 3.06 -9.51
CA GLY A 134 -14.95 2.91 -10.90
C GLY A 134 -14.21 1.78 -11.63
N PRO A 135 -14.50 1.55 -12.92
CA PRO A 135 -13.87 0.48 -13.70
C PRO A 135 -12.37 0.77 -13.89
N GLU A 136 -11.52 -0.20 -13.62
CA GLU A 136 -10.10 -0.18 -14.01
C GLU A 136 -10.02 -0.59 -15.48
N ILE A 137 -9.55 0.30 -16.36
CA ILE A 137 -9.57 0.08 -17.82
C ILE A 137 -8.23 -0.49 -18.29
N GLY A 138 -7.14 -0.02 -17.71
CA GLY A 138 -5.79 -0.50 -18.01
C GLY A 138 -5.51 -1.90 -17.44
N VAL A 139 -4.60 -2.64 -18.09
CA VAL A 139 -4.10 -3.92 -17.56
C VAL A 139 -3.42 -3.72 -16.21
N ALA A 140 -2.58 -2.67 -16.09
CA ALA A 140 -1.93 -2.29 -14.86
C ALA A 140 -2.91 -1.53 -13.95
N SER A 141 -3.22 -2.10 -12.79
CA SER A 141 -4.06 -1.46 -11.78
C SER A 141 -3.35 -0.21 -11.20
N THR A 142 -4.07 0.90 -11.10
CA THR A 142 -3.55 2.16 -10.55
C THR A 142 -4.46 2.74 -9.47
N LYS A 143 -5.64 3.26 -9.85
CA LYS A 143 -6.59 3.86 -8.90
C LYS A 143 -7.17 2.86 -7.91
N ALA A 144 -7.27 1.57 -8.27
CA ALA A 144 -7.71 0.56 -7.33
C ALA A 144 -6.70 0.37 -6.19
N PHE A 145 -5.39 0.40 -6.47
CA PHE A 145 -4.34 0.36 -5.46
C PHE A 145 -4.46 1.50 -4.45
N THR A 146 -4.52 2.75 -4.93
CA THR A 146 -4.67 3.92 -4.06
C THR A 146 -5.97 3.88 -3.27
N SER A 147 -7.06 3.43 -3.87
CA SER A 147 -8.36 3.27 -3.19
C SER A 147 -8.34 2.20 -2.11
N GLN A 148 -7.61 1.09 -2.33
CA GLN A 148 -7.41 0.03 -1.33
C GLN A 148 -6.63 0.54 -0.13
N ILE A 149 -5.54 1.30 -0.35
CA ILE A 149 -4.77 1.92 0.74
C ILE A 149 -5.63 2.88 1.55
N VAL A 150 -6.43 3.73 0.88
CA VAL A 150 -7.33 4.67 1.57
C VAL A 150 -8.40 3.92 2.38
N ALA A 151 -8.96 2.83 1.86
CA ALA A 151 -9.91 2.00 2.58
C ALA A 151 -9.28 1.32 3.81
N LEU A 152 -8.03 0.86 3.68
CA LEU A 152 -7.25 0.32 4.80
C LEU A 152 -6.94 1.40 5.84
N ALA A 153 -6.60 2.62 5.42
CA ALA A 153 -6.41 3.76 6.33
C ALA A 153 -7.69 4.11 7.10
N LEU A 154 -8.85 4.11 6.42
CA LEU A 154 -10.16 4.30 7.06
C LEU A 154 -10.45 3.18 8.07
N PHE A 155 -10.17 1.93 7.73
CA PHE A 155 -10.34 0.79 8.64
C PHE A 155 -9.38 0.88 9.83
N THR A 156 -8.12 1.26 9.58
CA THR A 156 -7.12 1.49 10.64
C THR A 156 -7.55 2.59 11.60
N LEU A 157 -8.02 3.72 11.08
CA LEU A 157 -8.57 4.81 11.88
C LEU A 157 -9.79 4.35 12.70
N TYR A 158 -10.71 3.62 12.06
CA TYR A 158 -11.91 3.08 12.69
C TYR A 158 -11.57 2.15 13.86
N LEU A 159 -10.65 1.20 13.65
CA LEU A 159 -10.20 0.25 14.67
C LEU A 159 -9.32 0.92 15.74
N GLY A 160 -8.38 1.76 15.32
CA GLY A 160 -7.44 2.45 16.21
C GLY A 160 -8.17 3.33 17.23
N ARG A 161 -9.22 4.06 16.81
CA ARG A 161 -10.06 4.88 17.69
C ARG A 161 -10.84 4.08 18.76
N ARG A 162 -11.06 2.81 18.53
CA ARG A 162 -11.67 1.89 19.50
C ARG A 162 -10.66 1.22 20.42
N ARG A 163 -9.37 1.30 20.09
CA ARG A 163 -8.31 0.63 20.87
C ARG A 163 -7.40 1.62 21.59
N SER A 164 -6.56 2.33 20.88
CA SER A 164 -5.47 3.11 21.49
C SER A 164 -5.29 4.52 20.93
N LEU A 165 -5.86 4.81 19.77
CA LEU A 165 -5.65 6.09 19.09
C LEU A 165 -6.46 7.22 19.78
N SER A 166 -5.79 8.30 20.16
CA SER A 166 -6.44 9.47 20.76
C SER A 166 -7.29 10.25 19.74
N VAL A 167 -8.23 11.08 20.23
CA VAL A 167 -9.03 11.97 19.36
C VAL A 167 -8.13 12.92 18.56
N LEU A 168 -7.09 13.46 19.20
CA LEU A 168 -6.17 14.42 18.55
C LEU A 168 -5.43 13.78 17.38
N GLN A 169 -4.80 12.63 17.60
CA GLN A 169 -4.13 11.88 16.52
C GLN A 169 -5.11 11.47 15.42
N GLY A 170 -6.33 11.06 15.79
CA GLY A 170 -7.35 10.73 14.81
C GLY A 170 -7.74 11.94 13.94
N ARG A 171 -7.84 13.14 14.52
CA ARG A 171 -8.10 14.38 13.76
C ARG A 171 -6.96 14.71 12.77
N GLU A 172 -5.70 14.50 13.16
CA GLU A 172 -4.55 14.70 12.28
C GLU A 172 -4.64 13.78 11.06
N ILE A 173 -4.96 12.49 11.29
CA ILE A 173 -5.16 11.51 10.20
C ILE A 173 -6.35 11.91 9.31
N VAL A 174 -7.49 12.31 9.88
CA VAL A 174 -8.65 12.77 9.11
C VAL A 174 -8.28 13.95 8.22
N GLN A 175 -7.59 14.96 8.75
CA GLN A 175 -7.17 16.13 7.99
C GLN A 175 -6.15 15.78 6.89
N ALA A 176 -5.26 14.81 7.12
CA ALA A 176 -4.35 14.33 6.09
C ALA A 176 -5.11 13.61 4.97
N LEU A 177 -6.06 12.73 5.30
CA LEU A 177 -6.90 12.04 4.32
C LEU A 177 -7.76 13.02 3.49
N GLN A 178 -8.26 14.09 4.09
CA GLN A 178 -9.02 15.12 3.38
C GLN A 178 -8.17 15.86 2.33
N ARG A 179 -6.87 16.09 2.61
CA ARG A 179 -5.94 16.78 1.70
C ARG A 179 -5.36 15.87 0.62
N LEU A 180 -5.42 14.55 0.81
CA LEU A 180 -4.81 13.57 -0.09
C LEU A 180 -5.22 13.71 -1.56
N PRO A 181 -6.51 13.98 -1.92
CA PRO A 181 -6.90 14.17 -3.32
C PRO A 181 -6.14 15.30 -4.03
N GLU A 182 -5.99 16.47 -3.36
CA GLU A 182 -5.27 17.62 -3.91
C GLU A 182 -3.77 17.32 -4.03
N GLN A 183 -3.18 16.64 -3.07
CA GLN A 183 -1.78 16.21 -3.11
C GLN A 183 -1.52 15.27 -4.29
N VAL A 184 -2.40 14.31 -4.53
CA VAL A 184 -2.29 13.41 -5.69
C VAL A 184 -2.47 14.18 -7.01
N GLU A 185 -3.39 15.14 -7.09
CA GLU A 185 -3.54 16.00 -8.27
C GLU A 185 -2.26 16.81 -8.54
N ALA A 186 -1.60 17.32 -7.50
CA ALA A 186 -0.33 18.04 -7.64
C ALA A 186 0.80 17.13 -8.17
N VAL A 187 0.84 15.86 -7.75
CA VAL A 187 1.79 14.86 -8.28
C VAL A 187 1.48 14.55 -9.75
N LEU A 188 0.22 14.34 -10.11
CA LEU A 188 -0.20 14.06 -11.49
C LEU A 188 0.09 15.22 -12.44
N ALA A 189 0.05 16.46 -11.97
CA ALA A 189 0.41 17.64 -12.75
C ALA A 189 1.90 17.69 -13.15
N LYS A 190 2.77 16.91 -12.50
CA LYS A 190 4.19 16.75 -12.82
C LYS A 190 4.47 15.69 -13.90
N GLN A 191 3.44 15.18 -14.59
CA GLN A 191 3.58 14.17 -15.65
C GLN A 191 4.68 14.49 -16.67
N PRO A 192 4.86 15.73 -17.19
CA PRO A 192 5.92 16.03 -18.16
C PRO A 192 7.34 15.79 -17.62
N GLU A 193 7.56 15.99 -16.31
CA GLU A 193 8.85 15.69 -15.66
C GLU A 193 9.12 14.19 -15.65
N ILE A 194 8.08 13.38 -15.36
CA ILE A 194 8.18 11.92 -15.35
C ILE A 194 8.40 11.39 -16.76
N GLU A 195 7.74 11.93 -17.78
CA GLU A 195 7.92 11.57 -19.19
C GLU A 195 9.37 11.81 -19.65
N ALA A 196 9.93 13.00 -19.35
CA ALA A 196 11.32 13.30 -19.66
C ALA A 196 12.33 12.36 -18.96
N LEU A 197 12.00 11.94 -17.72
CA LEU A 197 12.81 10.97 -17.01
C LEU A 197 12.68 9.57 -17.64
N ALA A 198 11.49 9.15 -18.01
CA ALA A 198 11.24 7.86 -18.65
C ALA A 198 11.96 7.72 -19.99
N GLU A 199 12.02 8.78 -20.81
CA GLU A 199 12.76 8.79 -22.07
C GLU A 199 14.27 8.53 -21.86
N ARG A 200 14.85 9.03 -20.76
CA ARG A 200 16.28 8.81 -20.44
C ARG A 200 16.58 7.36 -20.10
N PHE A 201 15.63 6.66 -19.52
CA PHE A 201 15.77 5.26 -19.08
C PHE A 201 15.04 4.26 -19.98
N ALA A 202 14.50 4.68 -21.12
CA ALA A 202 13.72 3.84 -22.04
C ALA A 202 14.51 2.63 -22.59
N ARG A 203 15.84 2.64 -22.50
CA ARG A 203 16.72 1.53 -22.92
C ARG A 203 17.22 0.67 -21.77
N ALA A 204 16.81 0.95 -20.54
CA ALA A 204 17.18 0.12 -19.40
C ALA A 204 16.59 -1.29 -19.57
N MET A 205 17.39 -2.30 -19.29
CA MET A 205 16.97 -3.71 -19.33
C MET A 205 16.47 -4.18 -17.97
N ASN A 206 17.00 -3.58 -16.90
CA ASN A 206 16.71 -3.93 -15.52
C ASN A 206 16.55 -2.64 -14.69
N VAL A 207 15.67 -2.65 -13.72
CA VAL A 207 15.47 -1.53 -12.78
C VAL A 207 15.23 -2.10 -11.38
N LEU A 208 15.87 -1.52 -10.37
CA LEU A 208 15.55 -1.81 -8.98
C LEU A 208 14.70 -0.70 -8.37
N TYR A 209 13.71 -1.09 -7.57
CA TYR A 209 12.91 -0.21 -6.74
C TYR A 209 13.20 -0.50 -5.28
N LEU A 210 13.58 0.51 -4.51
CA LEU A 210 14.00 0.36 -3.13
C LEU A 210 13.19 1.29 -2.21
N GLY A 211 12.71 0.74 -1.11
CA GLY A 211 11.99 1.48 -0.07
C GLY A 211 12.23 0.87 1.30
N ARG A 212 11.80 1.58 2.36
CA ARG A 212 11.84 1.10 3.74
C ARG A 212 10.50 1.35 4.42
N GLY A 213 10.15 0.50 5.40
CA GLY A 213 8.87 0.62 6.10
C GLY A 213 7.70 0.67 5.11
N TYR A 214 6.80 1.64 5.25
CA TYR A 214 5.68 1.87 4.33
C TYR A 214 6.07 1.97 2.85
N ASN A 215 7.28 2.45 2.58
CA ASN A 215 7.75 2.68 1.22
C ASN A 215 8.27 1.41 0.52
N PHE A 216 8.51 0.31 1.25
CA PHE A 216 8.88 -0.97 0.64
C PHE A 216 7.74 -1.57 -0.20
N PRO A 217 6.50 -1.72 0.29
CA PRO A 217 5.38 -2.15 -0.55
C PRO A 217 5.12 -1.23 -1.75
N VAL A 218 5.35 0.09 -1.60
CA VAL A 218 5.24 1.04 -2.72
C VAL A 218 6.32 0.78 -3.78
N ALA A 219 7.54 0.44 -3.35
CA ALA A 219 8.62 0.02 -4.27
C ALA A 219 8.26 -1.27 -5.02
N LEU A 220 7.67 -2.26 -4.34
CA LEU A 220 7.14 -3.48 -4.99
C LEU A 220 6.10 -3.15 -6.06
N GLU A 221 5.16 -2.26 -5.75
CA GLU A 221 4.11 -1.87 -6.69
C GLU A 221 4.69 -1.10 -7.88
N GLY A 222 5.64 -0.19 -7.67
CA GLY A 222 6.34 0.52 -8.74
C GLY A 222 7.05 -0.44 -9.69
N ALA A 223 7.76 -1.43 -9.16
CA ALA A 223 8.41 -2.48 -9.95
C ALA A 223 7.40 -3.32 -10.73
N LEU A 224 6.26 -3.68 -10.12
CA LEU A 224 5.18 -4.40 -10.79
C LEU A 224 4.62 -3.59 -11.96
N LYS A 225 4.31 -2.31 -11.75
CA LYS A 225 3.77 -1.43 -12.81
C LYS A 225 4.74 -1.30 -13.98
N LEU A 226 6.03 -1.15 -13.72
CA LEU A 226 7.02 -1.06 -14.78
C LEU A 226 7.08 -2.37 -15.60
N LYS A 227 7.08 -3.53 -14.95
CA LYS A 227 7.07 -4.84 -15.63
C LYS A 227 5.84 -5.02 -16.53
N GLU A 228 4.66 -4.72 -16.01
CA GLU A 228 3.39 -4.94 -16.71
C GLU A 228 3.26 -4.10 -17.98
N ILE A 229 3.79 -2.87 -17.96
CA ILE A 229 3.57 -1.91 -19.04
C ILE A 229 4.71 -1.91 -20.05
N SER A 230 5.98 -2.02 -19.60
CA SER A 230 7.15 -1.84 -20.44
C SER A 230 7.87 -3.12 -20.79
N TYR A 231 7.59 -4.23 -20.10
CA TYR A 231 8.33 -5.50 -20.15
C TYR A 231 9.80 -5.41 -19.71
N ILE A 232 10.20 -4.28 -19.12
CA ILE A 232 11.50 -4.14 -18.47
C ILE A 232 11.49 -5.00 -17.20
N HIS A 233 12.57 -5.76 -16.99
CA HIS A 233 12.72 -6.52 -15.74
C HIS A 233 12.90 -5.54 -14.57
N ALA A 234 11.98 -5.53 -13.64
CA ALA A 234 12.00 -4.65 -12.48
C ALA A 234 11.68 -5.42 -11.19
N GLU A 235 12.44 -5.16 -10.14
CA GLU A 235 12.24 -5.79 -8.84
C GLU A 235 12.22 -4.76 -7.72
N GLY A 236 11.39 -5.01 -6.69
CA GLY A 236 11.32 -4.21 -5.48
C GLY A 236 11.97 -4.94 -4.31
N TYR A 237 12.75 -4.23 -3.50
CA TYR A 237 13.38 -4.77 -2.29
C TYR A 237 13.27 -3.81 -1.11
N PRO A 238 13.25 -4.31 0.13
CA PRO A 238 13.59 -3.49 1.28
C PRO A 238 15.02 -2.95 1.08
N ALA A 239 15.22 -1.64 1.16
CA ALA A 239 16.50 -1.03 0.78
C ALA A 239 17.70 -1.58 1.56
N ALA A 240 17.51 -2.01 2.82
CA ALA A 240 18.57 -2.64 3.61
C ALA A 240 18.96 -4.02 3.08
N GLU A 241 17.99 -4.79 2.54
CA GLU A 241 18.21 -6.14 2.00
C GLU A 241 18.98 -6.13 0.67
N MET A 242 19.10 -4.97 0.03
CA MET A 242 19.92 -4.80 -1.16
C MET A 242 21.36 -5.36 -0.95
N LYS A 243 21.93 -5.21 0.25
CA LYS A 243 23.27 -5.67 0.60
C LYS A 243 23.44 -7.20 0.55
N HIS A 244 22.33 -7.93 0.67
CA HIS A 244 22.33 -9.38 0.79
C HIS A 244 22.11 -10.10 -0.56
N GLY A 245 22.54 -9.48 -1.66
CA GLY A 245 22.48 -10.07 -3.00
C GLY A 245 22.29 -9.02 -4.11
N PRO A 246 21.16 -8.30 -4.13
CA PRO A 246 20.83 -7.39 -5.24
C PRO A 246 21.88 -6.32 -5.54
N ILE A 247 22.67 -5.91 -4.57
CA ILE A 247 23.78 -4.95 -4.76
C ILE A 247 24.82 -5.42 -5.78
N ALA A 248 24.94 -6.74 -5.99
CA ALA A 248 25.87 -7.30 -6.99
C ALA A 248 25.44 -7.00 -8.43
N LEU A 249 24.16 -6.70 -8.66
CA LEU A 249 23.57 -6.39 -9.95
C LEU A 249 23.71 -4.91 -10.34
N ILE A 250 24.09 -4.06 -9.38
CA ILE A 250 24.14 -2.60 -9.58
C ILE A 250 25.38 -2.23 -10.39
N ASP A 251 25.13 -1.58 -11.52
CA ASP A 251 26.12 -0.99 -12.42
C ASP A 251 25.62 0.36 -12.97
N GLU A 252 26.38 0.96 -13.88
CA GLU A 252 26.06 2.25 -14.49
C GLU A 252 24.86 2.21 -15.46
N LEU A 253 24.39 1.01 -15.86
CA LEU A 253 23.31 0.81 -16.82
C LEU A 253 21.98 0.51 -16.13
N MET A 254 22.01 0.15 -14.85
CA MET A 254 20.82 -0.20 -14.08
C MET A 254 20.33 0.97 -13.21
N PRO A 255 19.21 1.62 -13.57
CA PRO A 255 18.58 2.62 -12.70
C PRO A 255 18.08 1.99 -11.40
N VAL A 256 18.29 2.71 -10.30
CA VAL A 256 17.79 2.35 -8.98
C VAL A 256 16.83 3.45 -8.50
N VAL A 257 15.57 3.13 -8.36
CA VAL A 257 14.52 4.05 -7.91
C VAL A 257 14.34 3.90 -6.40
N PHE A 258 14.56 4.98 -5.67
CA PHE A 258 14.32 5.05 -4.23
C PHE A 258 13.02 5.79 -3.92
N ILE A 259 12.17 5.18 -3.10
CA ILE A 259 11.04 5.86 -2.48
C ILE A 259 11.53 6.36 -1.12
N ALA A 260 11.80 7.66 -1.04
CA ALA A 260 12.61 8.26 0.03
C ALA A 260 12.00 9.58 0.57
N PRO A 261 10.72 9.59 1.00
CA PRO A 261 10.16 10.76 1.67
C PRO A 261 10.88 11.02 3.01
N GLN A 262 10.67 12.22 3.57
CA GLN A 262 11.16 12.57 4.90
C GLN A 262 10.27 11.93 5.98
N ASP A 263 10.63 10.72 6.37
CA ASP A 263 9.97 9.90 7.39
C ASP A 263 10.95 9.44 8.49
N ALA A 264 10.48 8.63 9.42
CA ALA A 264 11.29 8.10 10.53
C ALA A 264 12.53 7.29 10.08
N VAL A 265 12.55 6.76 8.85
CA VAL A 265 13.65 5.96 8.31
C VAL A 265 14.52 6.71 7.28
N TYR A 266 14.29 8.02 7.11
CA TYR A 266 14.94 8.87 6.12
C TYR A 266 16.48 8.77 6.14
N VAL A 267 17.12 8.88 7.32
CA VAL A 267 18.59 8.79 7.45
C VAL A 267 19.12 7.43 7.00
N LYS A 268 18.33 6.37 7.20
CA LYS A 268 18.69 5.03 6.79
C LYS A 268 18.59 4.83 5.29
N ILE A 269 17.57 5.42 4.64
CA ILE A 269 17.43 5.37 3.20
C ILE A 269 18.53 6.19 2.50
N GLN A 270 18.93 7.34 3.08
CA GLN A 270 20.05 8.14 2.59
C GLN A 270 21.34 7.31 2.55
N SER A 271 21.66 6.56 3.62
CA SER A 271 22.82 5.66 3.64
C SER A 271 22.75 4.58 2.54
N ASN A 272 21.57 4.03 2.27
CA ASN A 272 21.41 3.06 1.19
C ASN A 272 21.63 3.68 -0.20
N ILE A 273 21.23 4.94 -0.40
CA ILE A 273 21.54 5.69 -1.64
C ILE A 273 23.04 5.87 -1.83
N GLU A 274 23.77 6.24 -0.77
CA GLU A 274 25.23 6.38 -0.80
C GLU A 274 25.92 5.07 -1.20
N GLU A 275 25.41 3.94 -0.72
CA GLU A 275 25.93 2.59 -1.08
C GLU A 275 25.73 2.27 -2.56
N VAL A 276 24.57 2.59 -3.14
CA VAL A 276 24.31 2.43 -4.57
C VAL A 276 25.24 3.31 -5.39
N ARG A 277 25.43 4.56 -5.01
CA ARG A 277 26.34 5.49 -5.66
C ARG A 277 27.81 5.02 -5.62
N ALA A 278 28.24 4.48 -4.49
CA ALA A 278 29.59 3.92 -4.36
C ALA A 278 29.86 2.76 -5.34
N ARG A 279 28.80 2.13 -5.87
CA ARG A 279 28.85 1.09 -6.92
C ARG A 279 28.70 1.63 -8.34
N GLY A 280 28.59 2.95 -8.52
CA GLY A 280 28.35 3.57 -9.82
C GLY A 280 26.89 3.52 -10.29
N GLY A 281 25.95 3.07 -9.45
CA GLY A 281 24.55 2.96 -9.80
C GLY A 281 23.89 4.33 -10.05
N ARG A 282 22.94 4.36 -10.98
CA ARG A 282 22.14 5.54 -11.33
C ARG A 282 20.96 5.68 -10.40
N VAL A 283 20.91 6.75 -9.63
CA VAL A 283 19.90 6.96 -8.59
C VAL A 283 18.79 7.89 -9.07
N VAL A 284 17.55 7.39 -9.04
CA VAL A 284 16.33 8.16 -9.15
C VAL A 284 15.65 8.15 -7.79
N ALA A 285 15.35 9.30 -7.20
CA ALA A 285 14.74 9.37 -5.88
C ALA A 285 13.39 10.10 -5.92
N VAL A 286 12.36 9.51 -5.30
CA VAL A 286 11.10 10.18 -4.97
C VAL A 286 11.27 10.74 -3.57
N VAL A 287 11.25 12.07 -3.43
CA VAL A 287 11.59 12.77 -2.19
C VAL A 287 10.49 13.73 -1.77
N THR A 288 10.46 14.11 -0.51
CA THR A 288 9.56 15.16 -0.03
C THR A 288 9.97 16.51 -0.62
N GLU A 289 9.00 17.33 -0.96
CA GLU A 289 9.17 18.72 -1.43
C GLU A 289 10.14 19.50 -0.55
N GLY A 290 11.12 20.16 -1.21
CA GLY A 290 12.17 20.93 -0.54
C GLY A 290 13.32 20.09 0.03
N ASP A 291 13.40 18.80 -0.25
CA ASP A 291 14.54 17.97 0.14
C ASP A 291 15.82 18.43 -0.54
N THR A 292 16.85 18.65 0.26
CA THR A 292 18.17 19.09 -0.24
C THR A 292 19.27 18.05 -0.06
N ALA A 293 19.10 17.09 0.85
CA ALA A 293 20.11 16.11 1.19
C ALA A 293 20.15 14.96 0.15
N ILE A 294 19.02 14.26 -0.04
CA ILE A 294 18.94 13.19 -1.03
C ILE A 294 19.03 13.74 -2.45
N ARG A 295 18.48 14.95 -2.70
CA ARG A 295 18.60 15.61 -4.01
C ARG A 295 20.05 15.79 -4.47
N LYS A 296 21.00 16.00 -3.57
CA LYS A 296 22.45 16.09 -3.89
C LYS A 296 23.08 14.73 -4.20
N LEU A 297 22.47 13.66 -3.72
CA LEU A 297 22.93 12.29 -3.91
C LEU A 297 22.30 11.61 -5.13
N ALA A 298 21.13 12.04 -5.56
CA ALA A 298 20.40 11.45 -6.68
C ALA A 298 20.84 12.06 -8.02
N ASP A 299 20.86 11.24 -9.09
CA ASP A 299 21.00 11.73 -10.46
C ASP A 299 19.73 12.45 -10.93
N HIS A 300 18.59 12.03 -10.38
CA HIS A 300 17.27 12.67 -10.53
C HIS A 300 16.48 12.57 -9.24
N ALA A 301 15.85 13.67 -8.82
CA ALA A 301 14.95 13.71 -7.69
C ALA A 301 13.57 14.23 -8.14
N PHE A 302 12.54 13.43 -7.90
CA PHE A 302 11.15 13.78 -8.13
C PHE A 302 10.50 14.14 -6.80
N GLU A 303 9.98 15.35 -6.68
CA GLU A 303 9.42 15.86 -5.42
C GLU A 303 7.92 15.57 -5.30
N ILE A 304 7.51 15.08 -4.13
CA ILE A 304 6.11 14.87 -3.74
C ILE A 304 5.73 15.82 -2.60
N PRO A 305 4.45 16.22 -2.46
CA PRO A 305 3.99 17.06 -1.37
C PRO A 305 4.27 16.45 0.01
N LYS A 306 4.57 17.29 0.99
CA LYS A 306 4.70 16.85 2.39
C LYS A 306 3.35 16.42 2.94
N THR A 307 3.33 15.27 3.62
CA THR A 307 2.14 14.72 4.30
C THR A 307 2.52 14.17 5.68
N LEU A 308 1.58 13.48 6.37
CA LEU A 308 1.91 12.69 7.56
C LEU A 308 2.87 11.56 7.20
N ASP A 309 3.69 11.21 8.15
CA ASP A 309 4.59 10.06 8.08
C ASP A 309 3.81 8.76 8.11
#